data_cd333b6c133e3b3f8413f87681ea731a
#
_entry.id   cd333b6c133e3b3f8413f87681ea731a
#
_cell.length_a   1.000
_cell.length_b   1.000
_cell.length_c   1.000
_cell.angle_alpha   90.00
_cell.angle_beta   90.00
_cell.angle_gamma   90.00
#
_symmetry.space_group_name_H-M   'P 1'
#
loop_
_entity.id
_entity.type
_entity.pdbx_description
1 polymer ?
#
loop_
_entity_poly.entity_id
_entity_poly.type
_entity_poly.pdbx_seq_one_letter_code
_entity_poly.pdbx_strand_id
1 'polypeptide(L)'
;MRPEKQNLTKEYTARLNASPYFIVVNYKGLHVAHMTELRKRLTKAGAEVHVVKNSIFRIAAKEAGVGDLNGSMSGQLAVVTGKRDVSAAAKVVKSFGSEFDKLKIHFGYLNNQRLEQAELMTLADLPSIEVLRAKFLGLLNAPATKFVTLLNTPAGQLARVLKAQGEKLEKSAPAVAA
;
A
#
# COMPACT_ATOMS: atom_id res chain seq x y z
N MET A 1 11.96 21.56 -30.56
CA MET A 1 12.39 20.22 -30.06
C MET A 1 12.43 19.22 -31.21
N ARG A 2 13.32 18.21 -31.16
CA ARG A 2 13.30 17.12 -32.15
C ARG A 2 12.00 16.33 -32.07
N PRO A 3 11.42 15.84 -33.19
CA PRO A 3 10.12 15.15 -33.18
C PRO A 3 10.09 13.92 -32.26
N GLU A 4 11.20 13.20 -32.14
CA GLU A 4 11.35 12.06 -31.24
C GLU A 4 11.13 12.43 -29.75
N LYS A 5 11.64 13.61 -29.32
CA LYS A 5 11.44 14.08 -27.95
C LYS A 5 9.99 14.47 -27.69
N GLN A 6 9.32 15.05 -28.68
CA GLN A 6 7.89 15.40 -28.57
C GLN A 6 7.03 14.15 -28.46
N ASN A 7 7.34 13.09 -29.20
CA ASN A 7 6.63 11.81 -29.10
C ASN A 7 6.79 11.19 -27.72
N LEU A 8 8.01 11.17 -27.18
CA LEU A 8 8.26 10.67 -25.80
C LEU A 8 7.57 11.53 -24.76
N THR A 9 7.53 12.85 -24.91
CA THR A 9 6.80 13.72 -23.99
C THR A 9 5.31 13.39 -24.00
N LYS A 10 4.71 13.27 -25.20
CA LYS A 10 3.28 12.90 -25.34
C LYS A 10 2.99 11.53 -24.71
N GLU A 11 3.88 10.55 -24.90
CA GLU A 11 3.73 9.22 -24.31
C GLU A 11 3.76 9.29 -22.78
N TYR A 12 4.71 10.03 -22.21
CA TYR A 12 4.79 10.19 -20.74
C TYR A 12 3.61 10.97 -20.19
N THR A 13 3.15 12.02 -20.86
CA THR A 13 1.96 12.78 -20.47
C THR A 13 0.70 11.89 -20.51
N ALA A 14 0.55 11.07 -21.56
CA ALA A 14 -0.57 10.13 -21.66
C ALA A 14 -0.56 9.10 -20.51
N ARG A 15 0.60 8.57 -20.15
CA ARG A 15 0.75 7.63 -19.04
C ARG A 15 0.47 8.29 -17.68
N LEU A 16 0.96 9.51 -17.46
CA LEU A 16 0.69 10.25 -16.23
C LEU A 16 -0.80 10.57 -16.08
N ASN A 17 -1.47 10.96 -17.16
CA ASN A 17 -2.91 11.21 -17.13
C ASN A 17 -3.74 9.93 -16.94
N ALA A 18 -3.25 8.78 -17.40
CA ALA A 18 -3.91 7.49 -17.23
C ALA A 18 -3.73 6.90 -15.82
N SER A 19 -2.78 7.41 -15.05
CA SER A 19 -2.41 6.89 -13.73
C SER A 19 -2.68 7.92 -12.64
N PRO A 20 -3.47 7.60 -11.60
CA PRO A 20 -3.75 8.53 -10.49
C PRO A 20 -2.52 8.75 -9.59
N TYR A 21 -1.49 7.93 -9.74
CA TYR A 21 -0.27 8.02 -8.95
C TYR A 21 0.96 7.62 -9.74
N PHE A 22 2.10 8.11 -9.30
CA PHE A 22 3.40 7.56 -9.71
C PHE A 22 4.40 7.59 -8.54
N ILE A 23 5.27 6.60 -8.50
CA ILE A 23 6.34 6.48 -7.49
C ILE A 23 7.66 6.49 -8.22
N VAL A 24 8.57 7.35 -7.78
CA VAL A 24 9.92 7.47 -8.34
C VAL A 24 10.88 6.66 -7.49
N VAL A 25 11.57 5.73 -8.12
CA VAL A 25 12.53 4.84 -7.47
C VAL A 25 13.90 4.96 -8.13
N ASN A 26 14.95 4.86 -7.33
CA ASN A 26 16.32 4.81 -7.81
C ASN A 26 16.72 3.34 -7.99
N TYR A 27 17.10 2.97 -9.21
CA TYR A 27 17.50 1.60 -9.55
C TYR A 27 19.01 1.41 -9.70
N LYS A 28 19.80 2.38 -9.24
CA LYS A 28 21.27 2.30 -9.34
C LYS A 28 21.81 1.03 -8.71
N GLY A 29 22.53 0.24 -9.52
CA GLY A 29 23.17 -1.01 -9.05
C GLY A 29 22.28 -2.25 -9.09
N LEU A 30 21.05 -2.18 -9.63
CA LEU A 30 20.21 -3.35 -9.89
C LEU A 30 20.68 -4.10 -11.14
N HIS A 31 20.77 -5.42 -11.05
CA HIS A 31 21.01 -6.30 -12.20
C HIS A 31 19.75 -6.47 -13.05
N VAL A 32 19.90 -6.84 -14.31
CA VAL A 32 18.79 -7.06 -15.25
C VAL A 32 17.80 -8.10 -14.73
N ALA A 33 18.29 -9.17 -14.10
CA ALA A 33 17.45 -10.21 -13.52
C ALA A 33 16.49 -9.64 -12.45
N HIS A 34 17.00 -8.83 -11.53
CA HIS A 34 16.20 -8.19 -10.49
C HIS A 34 15.18 -7.18 -11.07
N MET A 35 15.56 -6.43 -12.10
CA MET A 35 14.62 -5.53 -12.78
C MET A 35 13.48 -6.29 -13.47
N THR A 36 13.78 -7.44 -14.06
CA THR A 36 12.77 -8.31 -14.68
C THR A 36 11.82 -8.89 -13.64
N GLU A 37 12.35 -9.28 -12.49
CA GLU A 37 11.53 -9.77 -11.36
C GLU A 37 10.65 -8.65 -10.78
N LEU A 38 11.20 -7.45 -10.58
CA LEU A 38 10.43 -6.29 -10.16
C LEU A 38 9.26 -6.01 -11.11
N ARG A 39 9.50 -6.03 -12.41
CA ARG A 39 8.43 -5.87 -13.42
C ARG A 39 7.35 -6.94 -13.27
N LYS A 40 7.71 -8.21 -13.12
CA LYS A 40 6.76 -9.31 -12.93
C LYS A 40 5.90 -9.12 -11.68
N ARG A 41 6.52 -8.73 -10.55
CA ARG A 41 5.81 -8.49 -9.28
C ARG A 41 4.87 -7.28 -9.38
N LEU A 42 5.32 -6.19 -10.01
CA LEU A 42 4.51 -4.98 -10.20
C LEU A 42 3.34 -5.21 -11.16
N THR A 43 3.54 -5.95 -12.25
CA THR A 43 2.45 -6.31 -13.17
C THR A 43 1.36 -7.12 -12.47
N LYS A 44 1.72 -8.03 -11.54
CA LYS A 44 0.74 -8.76 -10.72
C LYS A 44 -0.05 -7.81 -9.79
N ALA A 45 0.57 -6.73 -9.32
CA ALA A 45 -0.07 -5.70 -8.50
C ALA A 45 -0.84 -4.65 -9.34
N GLY A 46 -0.87 -4.78 -10.67
CA GLY A 46 -1.54 -3.84 -11.58
C GLY A 46 -0.78 -2.53 -11.79
N ALA A 47 0.53 -2.55 -11.57
CA ALA A 47 1.45 -1.43 -11.78
C ALA A 47 2.52 -1.77 -12.81
N GLU A 48 3.09 -0.75 -13.44
CA GLU A 48 4.14 -0.88 -14.43
C GLU A 48 5.35 -0.04 -14.03
N VAL A 49 6.56 -0.51 -14.33
CA VAL A 49 7.79 0.24 -14.12
C VAL A 49 8.44 0.62 -15.44
N HIS A 50 8.73 1.90 -15.59
CA HIS A 50 9.36 2.47 -16.77
C HIS A 50 10.62 3.25 -16.39
N VAL A 51 11.69 3.01 -17.12
CA VAL A 51 12.89 3.85 -17.02
C VAL A 51 12.68 5.09 -17.87
N VAL A 52 12.80 6.26 -17.25
CA VAL A 52 12.49 7.53 -17.89
C VAL A 52 13.72 8.42 -18.02
N LYS A 53 13.75 9.25 -19.05
CA LYS A 53 14.74 10.32 -19.17
C LYS A 53 14.30 11.50 -18.32
N ASN A 54 15.04 11.81 -17.24
CA ASN A 54 14.68 12.84 -16.27
C ASN A 54 14.29 14.18 -16.89
N SER A 55 15.03 14.65 -17.89
CA SER A 55 14.76 15.94 -18.55
C SER A 55 13.44 15.96 -19.33
N ILE A 56 13.08 14.86 -20.00
CA ILE A 56 11.83 14.76 -20.76
C ILE A 56 10.65 14.55 -19.81
N PHE A 57 10.83 13.68 -18.80
CA PHE A 57 9.80 13.43 -17.81
C PHE A 57 9.43 14.69 -17.02
N ARG A 58 10.40 15.56 -16.71
CA ARG A 58 10.16 16.85 -16.06
C ARG A 58 9.26 17.77 -16.91
N ILE A 59 9.45 17.79 -18.22
CA ILE A 59 8.60 18.56 -19.13
C ILE A 59 7.19 17.96 -19.18
N ALA A 60 7.07 16.65 -19.32
CA ALA A 60 5.80 15.94 -19.35
C ALA A 60 5.01 16.13 -18.04
N ALA A 61 5.69 16.12 -16.89
CA ALA A 61 5.06 16.35 -15.59
C ALA A 61 4.52 17.80 -15.45
N LYS A 62 5.25 18.79 -15.97
CA LYS A 62 4.76 20.19 -16.03
C LYS A 62 3.53 20.32 -16.92
N GLU A 63 3.50 19.67 -18.08
CA GLU A 63 2.36 19.64 -18.99
C GLU A 63 1.15 18.91 -18.39
N ALA A 64 1.39 17.88 -17.57
CA ALA A 64 0.34 17.15 -16.86
C ALA A 64 -0.18 17.87 -15.61
N GLY A 65 0.33 19.07 -15.27
CA GLY A 65 -0.10 19.82 -14.09
C GLY A 65 0.41 19.26 -12.76
N VAL A 66 1.34 18.32 -12.81
CA VAL A 66 2.06 17.84 -11.64
C VAL A 66 3.09 18.89 -11.27
N GLY A 67 3.11 19.33 -10.01
CA GLY A 67 3.94 20.44 -9.54
C GLY A 67 5.42 20.30 -9.90
N ASP A 68 6.20 21.35 -9.66
CA ASP A 68 7.60 21.44 -10.06
C ASP A 68 8.46 20.33 -9.44
N LEU A 69 8.95 19.43 -10.28
CA LEU A 69 9.90 18.36 -9.95
C LEU A 69 11.37 18.86 -9.96
N ASN A 70 11.56 20.19 -9.93
CA ASN A 70 12.89 20.78 -9.99
C ASN A 70 13.72 20.37 -8.77
N GLY A 71 14.93 19.83 -9.04
CA GLY A 71 15.86 19.38 -8.00
C GLY A 71 15.64 17.95 -7.48
N SER A 72 14.44 17.39 -7.60
CA SER A 72 14.13 16.05 -7.05
C SER A 72 14.45 14.90 -7.99
N MET A 73 14.71 15.17 -9.26
CA MET A 73 15.01 14.15 -10.27
C MET A 73 16.49 14.19 -10.65
N SER A 74 17.33 13.62 -9.80
CA SER A 74 18.77 13.45 -10.04
C SER A 74 19.13 11.95 -10.01
N GLY A 75 20.01 11.52 -10.92
CA GLY A 75 20.50 10.14 -10.98
C GLY A 75 19.68 9.20 -11.86
N GLN A 76 19.81 7.91 -11.60
CA GLN A 76 19.18 6.82 -12.36
C GLN A 76 17.80 6.51 -11.76
N LEU A 77 16.77 7.08 -12.37
CA LEU A 77 15.40 6.98 -11.88
C LEU A 77 14.52 6.13 -12.80
N ALA A 78 13.67 5.34 -12.17
CA ALA A 78 12.56 4.68 -12.82
C ALA A 78 11.25 5.16 -12.16
N VAL A 79 10.20 5.18 -12.94
CA VAL A 79 8.87 5.60 -12.51
C VAL A 79 7.95 4.40 -12.52
N VAL A 80 7.31 4.14 -11.40
CA VAL A 80 6.27 3.14 -11.24
C VAL A 80 4.93 3.85 -11.36
N THR A 81 4.13 3.47 -12.33
CA THR A 81 2.78 3.98 -12.56
C THR A 81 1.77 2.85 -12.43
N GLY A 82 0.56 3.13 -12.00
CA GLY A 82 -0.49 2.11 -11.91
C GLY A 82 -1.88 2.73 -11.93
N LYS A 83 -2.85 1.90 -12.32
CA LYS A 83 -4.26 2.31 -12.48
C LYS A 83 -5.14 1.98 -11.28
N ARG A 84 -4.68 1.10 -10.40
CA ARG A 84 -5.46 0.58 -9.27
C ARG A 84 -4.90 1.06 -7.93
N ASP A 85 -4.45 0.15 -7.10
CA ASP A 85 -4.08 0.41 -5.71
C ASP A 85 -2.64 0.90 -5.57
N VAL A 86 -2.48 2.10 -5.04
CA VAL A 86 -1.17 2.67 -4.68
C VAL A 86 -0.48 1.83 -3.61
N SER A 87 -1.25 1.38 -2.59
CA SER A 87 -0.72 0.61 -1.46
C SER A 87 -0.14 -0.73 -1.89
N ALA A 88 -0.80 -1.42 -2.86
CA ALA A 88 -0.27 -2.66 -3.41
C ALA A 88 1.06 -2.46 -4.14
N ALA A 89 1.16 -1.41 -4.98
CA ALA A 89 2.40 -1.08 -5.67
C ALA A 89 3.51 -0.65 -4.69
N ALA A 90 3.19 0.21 -3.72
CA ALA A 90 4.14 0.65 -2.69
C ALA A 90 4.64 -0.51 -1.83
N LYS A 91 3.76 -1.46 -1.48
CA LYS A 91 4.14 -2.68 -0.74
C LYS A 91 5.11 -3.54 -1.51
N VAL A 92 4.90 -3.75 -2.82
CA VAL A 92 5.82 -4.49 -3.68
C VAL A 92 7.18 -3.80 -3.74
N VAL A 93 7.20 -2.47 -3.91
CA VAL A 93 8.44 -1.68 -3.96
C VAL A 93 9.17 -1.73 -2.63
N LYS A 94 8.45 -1.65 -1.50
CA LYS A 94 9.00 -1.74 -0.13
C LYS A 94 9.62 -3.12 0.13
N SER A 95 8.88 -4.21 -0.15
CA SER A 95 9.36 -5.57 0.05
C SER A 95 10.57 -5.87 -0.83
N PHE A 96 10.54 -5.41 -2.08
CA PHE A 96 11.67 -5.54 -2.99
C PHE A 96 12.89 -4.73 -2.52
N GLY A 97 12.67 -3.52 -2.00
CA GLY A 97 13.73 -2.70 -1.41
C GLY A 97 14.38 -3.36 -0.19
N SER A 98 13.61 -4.09 0.62
CA SER A 98 14.12 -4.83 1.77
C SER A 98 14.87 -6.11 1.36
N GLU A 99 14.48 -6.76 0.25
CA GLU A 99 15.19 -7.93 -0.30
C GLU A 99 16.51 -7.56 -0.98
N PHE A 100 16.51 -6.42 -1.67
CA PHE A 100 17.63 -5.94 -2.47
C PHE A 100 17.93 -4.50 -2.07
N ASP A 101 18.78 -4.25 -1.09
CA ASP A 101 19.18 -2.93 -0.51
C ASP A 101 19.55 -1.82 -1.53
N LYS A 102 19.50 -2.14 -2.81
CA LYS A 102 19.86 -1.25 -3.93
C LYS A 102 18.69 -0.42 -4.47
N LEU A 103 17.44 -0.81 -4.19
CA LEU A 103 16.27 -0.04 -4.63
C LEU A 103 15.88 0.96 -3.54
N LYS A 104 16.02 2.25 -3.82
CA LYS A 104 15.62 3.31 -2.90
C LYS A 104 14.42 4.07 -3.47
N ILE A 105 13.39 4.23 -2.64
CA ILE A 105 12.26 5.10 -2.96
C ILE A 105 12.73 6.56 -2.76
N HIS A 106 12.48 7.39 -3.75
CA HIS A 106 12.82 8.81 -3.69
C HIS A 106 11.63 9.65 -3.21
N PHE A 107 10.58 9.67 -3.99
CA PHE A 107 9.33 10.37 -3.70
C PHE A 107 8.21 9.77 -4.57
N GLY A 108 6.99 10.16 -4.31
CA GLY A 108 5.84 9.81 -5.15
C GLY A 108 4.88 10.98 -5.28
N TYR A 109 3.91 10.80 -6.14
CA TYR A 109 2.78 11.70 -6.31
C TYR A 109 1.49 10.89 -6.27
N LEU A 110 0.53 11.40 -5.54
CA LEU A 110 -0.81 10.85 -5.44
C LEU A 110 -1.81 12.02 -5.56
N ASN A 111 -2.66 11.99 -6.58
CA ASN A 111 -3.66 13.05 -6.81
C ASN A 111 -3.07 14.47 -6.74
N ASN A 112 -1.95 14.71 -7.41
CA ASN A 112 -1.20 15.98 -7.42
C ASN A 112 -0.57 16.41 -6.08
N GLN A 113 -0.59 15.56 -5.06
CA GLN A 113 0.14 15.78 -3.82
C GLN A 113 1.48 15.04 -3.86
N ARG A 114 2.54 15.72 -3.51
CA ARG A 114 3.86 15.12 -3.39
C ARG A 114 3.94 14.38 -2.07
N LEU A 115 4.36 13.13 -2.13
CA LEU A 115 4.60 12.26 -0.99
C LEU A 115 6.09 12.02 -0.82
N GLU A 116 6.57 12.19 0.39
CA GLU A 116 7.95 11.87 0.73
C GLU A 116 8.14 10.37 0.99
N GLN A 117 9.40 9.95 1.11
CA GLN A 117 9.75 8.54 1.34
C GLN A 117 9.06 7.96 2.59
N ALA A 118 8.99 8.73 3.68
CA ALA A 118 8.36 8.28 4.93
C ALA A 118 6.86 8.02 4.76
N GLU A 119 6.15 8.89 4.05
CA GLU A 119 4.73 8.75 3.77
C GLU A 119 4.45 7.57 2.83
N LEU A 120 5.31 7.35 1.85
CA LEU A 120 5.21 6.17 0.96
C LEU A 120 5.43 4.86 1.71
N MET A 121 6.29 4.85 2.71
CA MET A 121 6.48 3.68 3.57
C MET A 121 5.25 3.40 4.43
N THR A 122 4.62 4.44 4.98
CA THR A 122 3.35 4.27 5.72
C THR A 122 2.21 3.82 4.82
N LEU A 123 2.13 4.33 3.58
CA LEU A 123 1.17 3.85 2.58
C LEU A 123 1.38 2.37 2.21
N ALA A 124 2.63 1.90 2.16
CA ALA A 124 2.93 0.50 1.91
C ALA A 124 2.47 -0.43 3.05
N ASP A 125 2.36 0.06 4.27
CA ASP A 125 1.87 -0.71 5.42
C ASP A 125 0.33 -0.75 5.49
N LEU A 126 -0.37 0.07 4.70
CA LEU A 126 -1.81 0.06 4.63
C LEU A 126 -2.32 -1.21 3.90
N PRO A 127 -3.42 -1.80 4.38
CA PRO A 127 -4.09 -2.88 3.66
C PRO A 127 -4.78 -2.36 2.39
N SER A 128 -5.27 -3.28 1.56
CA SER A 128 -5.99 -2.93 0.33
C SER A 128 -7.20 -2.02 0.60
N ILE A 129 -7.64 -1.29 -0.41
CA ILE A 129 -8.78 -0.36 -0.33
C ILE A 129 -10.05 -1.06 0.17
N GLU A 130 -10.27 -2.31 -0.23
CA GLU A 130 -11.44 -3.11 0.20
C GLU A 130 -11.41 -3.37 1.71
N VAL A 131 -10.24 -3.74 2.25
CA VAL A 131 -10.06 -3.97 3.69
C VAL A 131 -10.18 -2.65 4.47
N LEU A 132 -9.71 -1.53 3.93
CA LEU A 132 -9.89 -0.21 4.54
C LEU A 132 -11.37 0.18 4.62
N ARG A 133 -12.13 -0.05 3.55
CA ARG A 133 -13.59 0.16 3.53
C ARG A 133 -14.30 -0.73 4.54
N ALA A 134 -13.93 -2.00 4.63
CA ALA A 134 -14.49 -2.93 5.62
C ALA A 134 -14.18 -2.48 7.06
N LYS A 135 -12.94 -2.04 7.34
CA LYS A 135 -12.58 -1.48 8.65
C LYS A 135 -13.37 -0.21 8.97
N PHE A 136 -13.55 0.67 8.00
CA PHE A 136 -14.33 1.89 8.18
C PHE A 136 -15.79 1.58 8.52
N LEU A 137 -16.43 0.66 7.78
CA LEU A 137 -17.79 0.20 8.10
C LEU A 137 -17.87 -0.47 9.48
N GLY A 138 -16.86 -1.26 9.83
CA GLY A 138 -16.74 -1.85 11.17
C GLY A 138 -16.66 -0.81 12.27
N LEU A 139 -15.89 0.28 12.06
CA LEU A 139 -15.80 1.39 13.01
C LEU A 139 -17.13 2.14 13.16
N LEU A 140 -17.89 2.33 12.08
CA LEU A 140 -19.22 2.95 12.14
C LEU A 140 -20.22 2.10 12.94
N ASN A 141 -20.12 0.77 12.84
CA ASN A 141 -20.98 -0.16 13.57
C ASN A 141 -20.48 -0.44 15.01
N ALA A 142 -19.24 -0.07 15.32
CA ALA A 142 -18.62 -0.37 16.61
C ALA A 142 -19.41 0.15 17.83
N PRO A 143 -19.98 1.38 17.86
CA PRO A 143 -20.73 1.85 19.00
C PRO A 143 -21.99 1.03 19.24
N ALA A 144 -22.75 0.67 18.21
CA ALA A 144 -23.94 -0.16 18.33
C ALA A 144 -23.59 -1.57 18.83
N THR A 145 -22.55 -2.18 18.26
CA THR A 145 -22.06 -3.50 18.68
C THR A 145 -21.59 -3.50 20.14
N LYS A 146 -20.84 -2.46 20.55
CA LYS A 146 -20.40 -2.33 21.94
C LYS A 146 -21.57 -2.19 22.89
N PHE A 147 -22.60 -1.43 22.54
CA PHE A 147 -23.80 -1.27 23.36
C PHE A 147 -24.51 -2.60 23.55
N VAL A 148 -24.75 -3.35 22.49
CA VAL A 148 -25.38 -4.69 22.56
C VAL A 148 -24.53 -5.67 23.37
N THR A 149 -23.20 -5.66 23.20
CA THR A 149 -22.31 -6.52 23.97
C THR A 149 -22.33 -6.17 25.46
N LEU A 150 -22.37 -4.89 25.84
CA LEU A 150 -22.48 -4.47 27.23
C LEU A 150 -23.79 -4.95 27.88
N LEU A 151 -24.91 -4.91 27.15
CA LEU A 151 -26.19 -5.43 27.65
C LEU A 151 -26.19 -6.96 27.80
N ASN A 152 -25.51 -7.67 26.91
CA ASN A 152 -25.44 -9.13 26.92
C ASN A 152 -24.38 -9.70 27.90
N THR A 153 -23.37 -8.87 28.24
CA THR A 153 -22.27 -9.31 29.10
C THR A 153 -22.68 -9.84 30.46
N PRO A 154 -23.59 -9.17 31.22
CA PRO A 154 -24.00 -9.66 32.54
C PRO A 154 -24.64 -11.04 32.49
N ALA A 155 -25.53 -11.29 31.52
CA ALA A 155 -26.19 -12.59 31.35
C ALA A 155 -25.19 -13.70 30.99
N GLY A 156 -24.27 -13.41 30.10
CA GLY A 156 -23.21 -14.35 29.70
C GLY A 156 -22.22 -14.66 30.84
N GLN A 157 -21.86 -13.66 31.63
CA GLN A 157 -20.99 -13.84 32.80
C GLN A 157 -21.68 -14.70 33.88
N LEU A 158 -22.95 -14.46 34.17
CA LEU A 158 -23.73 -15.26 35.12
C LEU A 158 -23.79 -16.73 34.69
N ALA A 159 -24.08 -16.99 33.41
CA ALA A 159 -24.10 -18.35 32.86
C ALA A 159 -22.75 -19.06 33.01
N ARG A 160 -21.64 -18.34 32.73
CA ARG A 160 -20.26 -18.89 32.88
C ARG A 160 -19.95 -19.23 34.36
N VAL A 161 -20.34 -18.35 35.30
CA VAL A 161 -20.11 -18.59 36.71
C VAL A 161 -20.91 -19.81 37.21
N LEU A 162 -22.18 -19.92 36.81
CA LEU A 162 -23.01 -21.09 37.14
C LEU A 162 -22.43 -22.39 36.56
N LYS A 163 -21.97 -22.35 35.31
CA LYS A 163 -21.30 -23.51 34.69
C LYS A 163 -20.03 -23.89 35.43
N ALA A 164 -19.17 -22.92 35.75
CA ALA A 164 -17.93 -23.16 36.49
C ALA A 164 -18.18 -23.71 37.90
N GLN A 165 -19.29 -23.28 38.57
CA GLN A 165 -19.68 -23.82 39.83
C GLN A 165 -20.19 -25.26 39.72
N GLY A 166 -21.01 -25.55 38.68
CA GLY A 166 -21.43 -26.93 38.36
C GLY A 166 -20.26 -27.88 38.17
N GLU A 167 -19.29 -27.47 37.33
CA GLU A 167 -18.07 -28.26 37.09
C GLU A 167 -17.22 -28.47 38.36
N LYS A 168 -17.20 -27.52 39.28
CA LYS A 168 -16.52 -27.68 40.55
C LYS A 168 -17.28 -28.65 41.48
N LEU A 169 -18.60 -28.62 41.51
CA LEU A 169 -19.43 -29.54 42.30
C LEU A 169 -19.31 -30.97 41.76
N GLU A 170 -19.30 -31.17 40.43
CA GLU A 170 -19.06 -32.47 39.80
C GLU A 170 -17.68 -33.03 40.14
N LYS A 171 -16.62 -32.20 40.15
CA LYS A 171 -15.27 -32.58 40.53
C LYS A 171 -15.08 -32.81 42.04
N SER A 172 -15.90 -32.20 42.85
CA SER A 172 -15.85 -32.29 44.30
C SER A 172 -16.84 -33.36 44.89
N ALA A 173 -17.72 -33.90 44.03
CA ALA A 173 -18.55 -35.02 44.42
C ALA A 173 -17.65 -36.27 44.51
N PRO A 174 -17.45 -36.87 45.71
CA PRO A 174 -16.67 -38.10 45.79
C PRO A 174 -17.43 -39.21 45.07
N ALA A 175 -16.72 -40.06 44.38
CA ALA A 175 -17.24 -41.31 43.82
C ALA A 175 -17.81 -42.17 44.97
N VAL A 176 -19.08 -41.91 45.30
CA VAL A 176 -19.86 -42.83 46.18
C VAL A 176 -20.81 -43.56 45.24
N ALA A 177 -20.32 -44.63 44.67
CA ALA A 177 -21.13 -45.79 44.25
C ALA A 177 -20.24 -46.88 43.66
N ALA A 178 -19.81 -47.84 44.46
CA ALA A 178 -19.87 -49.25 44.12
C ALA A 178 -19.45 -50.05 45.37
#